data_2cdb246619f89aef3d45f4175fb10115
#
_entry.id   2cdb246619f89aef3d45f4175fb10115
#
_cell.length_a   1.000
_cell.length_b   1.000
_cell.length_c   1.000
_cell.angle_alpha   90.00
_cell.angle_beta   90.00
_cell.angle_gamma   90.00
#
_symmetry.space_group_name_H-M   'P 1'
#
loop_
_entity.id
_entity.type
_entity.pdbx_description
1 polymer ?
#
loop_
_entity_poly.entity_id
_entity_poly.type
_entity_poly.pdbx_seq_one_letter_code
_entity_poly.pdbx_strand_id
1 'polypeptide(L)'
;MRARAGDPPRTMPQKILAGRAADPQLRGDLVQVKVDQVVLSRSAGRALGEALALGMKKTSIEVAIAYDGTCVTDAASLQDAEDRGPRSTPAELPGFNIQIARPGIGFPGPVHLERFAAPARLCLTDDPRLATVGGVGMLALVVSPAMLGQALATGSVWLRPPRSVQIHLGGRARPFICARDVALELLRRGLDEVVRRIEAEHQAPVVLEFAGPSARLLSVPERAVLAGIAPQVGAAAAIFVSDEKTEVFLRDQRRSKAHRAIVPDPGAPCEEVISLDLGTVDPLIMDEDGVVRPVRDLQGKPVGQVVLGGDSGATLRDMLAAAMLLKSKRVPSRLDLLVSPPSRQVLEVLAQSGALVDLVATGARIVEPDLRVISSEVYPPPKGTVSLRTADPEPGRPRFVVGSAETLAYAVATGTVGDPRSFKRPVRVTVPRALPTDDVLVLRDKKGTESQGTKKPSGASPADGYKEALNLEVLESAAIPAARAEKTEGFIWVLDSLDAVRRAGDTHLVREHVRGLVAVTLPRQVVTTLASEGIACFLVDDAGMKAIKGQKTLSLPPLTKWGDGIALTLAKGKATLKPATRGVEAQWLVAGTSRPASTKKST
;
A
#
# COMPACT_ATOMS: atom_id res chain seq x y z
N MET A 1 -25.35 0.41 6.82
CA MET A 1 -26.26 0.04 5.72
C MET A 1 -26.98 -1.23 6.12
N ARG A 2 -28.30 -1.23 6.18
CA ARG A 2 -29.08 -2.47 6.39
C ARG A 2 -29.34 -3.10 5.03
N ALA A 3 -29.16 -4.42 4.90
CA ALA A 3 -29.53 -5.18 3.71
C ALA A 3 -31.04 -5.04 3.45
N ARG A 4 -31.45 -4.94 2.19
CA ARG A 4 -32.86 -5.05 1.82
C ARG A 4 -33.27 -6.53 1.90
N ALA A 5 -34.50 -6.79 2.26
CA ALA A 5 -35.04 -8.16 2.26
C ALA A 5 -34.84 -8.76 0.85
N GLY A 6 -34.11 -9.89 0.77
CA GLY A 6 -33.79 -10.57 -0.49
C GLY A 6 -32.37 -10.28 -1.06
N ASP A 7 -31.62 -9.34 -0.50
CA ASP A 7 -30.21 -9.17 -0.89
C ASP A 7 -29.33 -10.31 -0.34
N PRO A 8 -28.35 -10.82 -1.09
CA PRO A 8 -27.41 -11.81 -0.57
C PRO A 8 -26.57 -11.19 0.56
N PRO A 9 -26.17 -11.99 1.56
CA PRO A 9 -25.30 -11.53 2.63
C PRO A 9 -23.95 -11.06 2.08
N ARG A 10 -23.43 -9.94 2.60
CA ARG A 10 -22.23 -9.26 2.07
C ARG A 10 -21.16 -9.11 3.13
N THR A 11 -19.92 -9.28 2.69
CA THR A 11 -18.71 -8.93 3.44
C THR A 11 -18.59 -7.40 3.59
N MET A 12 -17.68 -6.91 4.45
CA MET A 12 -17.50 -5.47 4.61
C MET A 12 -17.03 -4.79 3.30
N PRO A 13 -16.03 -5.31 2.55
CA PRO A 13 -15.66 -4.73 1.26
C PRO A 13 -16.81 -4.70 0.25
N GLN A 14 -17.57 -5.78 0.16
CA GLN A 14 -18.75 -5.84 -0.72
C GLN A 14 -19.81 -4.80 -0.35
N LYS A 15 -20.05 -4.57 0.96
CA LYS A 15 -20.97 -3.50 1.40
C LYS A 15 -20.49 -2.12 1.01
N ILE A 16 -19.19 -1.86 1.16
CA ILE A 16 -18.59 -0.57 0.79
C ILE A 16 -18.72 -0.33 -0.71
N LEU A 17 -18.39 -1.33 -1.53
CA LEU A 17 -18.49 -1.24 -2.99
C LEU A 17 -19.94 -1.16 -3.47
N ALA A 18 -20.84 -2.03 -2.98
CA ALA A 18 -22.25 -2.04 -3.37
C ALA A 18 -22.96 -0.71 -3.07
N GLY A 19 -22.60 -0.04 -1.97
CA GLY A 19 -23.13 1.27 -1.63
C GLY A 19 -22.68 2.40 -2.56
N ARG A 20 -21.72 2.15 -3.45
CA ARG A 20 -21.10 3.11 -4.39
C ARG A 20 -21.20 2.68 -5.83
N ALA A 21 -21.51 1.42 -6.07
CA ALA A 21 -21.60 0.87 -7.41
C ALA A 21 -22.85 1.35 -8.15
N ALA A 22 -22.73 1.49 -9.46
CA ALA A 22 -23.87 1.72 -10.34
C ALA A 22 -24.82 0.52 -10.33
N ASP A 23 -24.29 -0.72 -10.28
CA ASP A 23 -25.03 -1.93 -9.97
C ASP A 23 -24.71 -2.42 -8.55
N PRO A 24 -25.61 -2.22 -7.56
CA PRO A 24 -25.38 -2.67 -6.18
C PRO A 24 -25.23 -4.19 -6.03
N GLN A 25 -25.62 -4.98 -7.03
CA GLN A 25 -25.43 -6.43 -7.01
C GLN A 25 -24.00 -6.86 -7.36
N LEU A 26 -23.14 -5.90 -7.73
CA LEU A 26 -21.73 -6.12 -8.11
C LEU A 26 -21.55 -7.20 -9.19
N ARG A 27 -22.44 -7.22 -10.19
CA ARG A 27 -22.39 -8.18 -11.27
C ARG A 27 -21.29 -7.82 -12.27
N GLY A 28 -20.55 -8.83 -12.71
CA GLY A 28 -19.49 -8.70 -13.69
C GLY A 28 -18.08 -8.71 -13.07
N ASP A 29 -17.10 -8.84 -13.95
CA ASP A 29 -15.68 -8.88 -13.57
C ASP A 29 -15.19 -7.55 -12.99
N LEU A 30 -15.65 -6.45 -13.56
CA LEU A 30 -15.39 -5.08 -13.11
C LEU A 30 -16.71 -4.36 -12.90
N VAL A 31 -16.80 -3.57 -11.84
CA VAL A 31 -17.96 -2.76 -11.51
C VAL A 31 -17.56 -1.29 -11.40
N GLN A 32 -18.39 -0.40 -11.93
CA GLN A 32 -18.16 1.02 -11.78
C GLN A 32 -18.60 1.48 -10.40
N VAL A 33 -17.69 2.14 -9.67
CA VAL A 33 -17.92 2.60 -8.30
C VAL A 33 -17.53 4.06 -8.14
N LYS A 34 -18.28 4.80 -7.32
CA LYS A 34 -17.91 6.14 -6.87
C LYS A 34 -16.81 6.07 -5.83
N VAL A 35 -15.91 7.03 -5.84
CA VAL A 35 -14.76 7.13 -4.94
C VAL A 35 -15.01 8.24 -3.93
N ASP A 36 -14.76 7.99 -2.64
CA ASP A 36 -14.91 9.01 -1.60
C ASP A 36 -13.62 9.79 -1.38
N GLN A 37 -12.46 9.11 -1.45
CA GLN A 37 -11.18 9.72 -1.14
C GLN A 37 -10.10 9.29 -2.13
N VAL A 38 -9.18 10.20 -2.45
CA VAL A 38 -7.97 9.95 -3.24
C VAL A 38 -6.76 10.45 -2.48
N VAL A 39 -5.78 9.56 -2.30
CA VAL A 39 -4.51 9.87 -1.63
C VAL A 39 -3.36 9.63 -2.59
N LEU A 40 -2.56 10.66 -2.78
CA LEU A 40 -1.41 10.69 -3.69
C LEU A 40 -0.13 10.80 -2.89
N SER A 41 0.79 9.87 -3.06
CA SER A 41 2.08 9.83 -2.37
C SER A 41 3.26 9.73 -3.34
N ARG A 42 3.08 9.00 -4.44
CA ARG A 42 4.17 8.58 -5.33
C ARG A 42 4.04 9.15 -6.74
N SER A 43 2.83 9.44 -7.19
CA SER A 43 2.54 9.77 -8.58
C SER A 43 1.61 10.98 -8.75
N ALA A 44 1.65 11.94 -7.80
CA ALA A 44 0.74 13.08 -7.80
C ALA A 44 0.74 13.88 -9.12
N GLY A 45 1.93 14.16 -9.66
CA GLY A 45 2.05 14.87 -10.94
C GLY A 45 1.46 14.11 -12.11
N ARG A 46 1.69 12.79 -12.16
CA ARG A 46 1.15 11.94 -13.21
C ARG A 46 -0.36 11.80 -13.12
N ALA A 47 -0.90 11.55 -11.93
CA ALA A 47 -2.35 11.48 -11.71
C ALA A 47 -3.04 12.80 -12.06
N LEU A 48 -2.43 13.95 -11.73
CA LEU A 48 -2.91 15.25 -12.15
C LEU A 48 -2.91 15.39 -13.66
N GLY A 49 -1.83 15.02 -14.35
CA GLY A 49 -1.73 15.06 -15.81
C GLY A 49 -2.83 14.25 -16.49
N GLU A 50 -3.08 13.01 -16.01
CA GLU A 50 -4.18 12.16 -16.50
C GLU A 50 -5.56 12.81 -16.27
N ALA A 51 -5.78 13.39 -15.08
CA ALA A 51 -7.04 14.07 -14.76
C ALA A 51 -7.28 15.29 -15.67
N LEU A 52 -6.23 16.08 -15.95
CA LEU A 52 -6.30 17.24 -16.84
C LEU A 52 -6.55 16.81 -18.30
N ALA A 53 -5.94 15.72 -18.76
CA ALA A 53 -6.20 15.15 -20.08
C ALA A 53 -7.67 14.74 -20.26
N LEU A 54 -8.33 14.35 -19.16
CA LEU A 54 -9.77 14.07 -19.10
C LEU A 54 -10.66 15.32 -18.97
N GLY A 55 -10.07 16.52 -18.96
CA GLY A 55 -10.79 17.78 -18.88
C GLY A 55 -11.20 18.20 -17.47
N MET A 56 -10.53 17.69 -16.43
CA MET A 56 -10.80 18.10 -15.06
C MET A 56 -10.55 19.60 -14.88
N LYS A 57 -11.53 20.29 -14.29
CA LYS A 57 -11.38 21.68 -13.83
C LYS A 57 -11.13 21.73 -12.32
N LYS A 58 -11.91 20.98 -11.54
CA LYS A 58 -11.76 20.75 -10.10
C LYS A 58 -12.28 19.36 -9.78
N THR A 59 -11.67 18.68 -8.82
CA THR A 59 -12.19 17.40 -8.38
C THR A 59 -13.41 17.55 -7.47
N SER A 60 -14.36 16.63 -7.60
CA SER A 60 -15.54 16.50 -6.74
C SER A 60 -15.33 15.49 -5.60
N ILE A 61 -14.15 14.88 -5.50
CA ILE A 61 -13.81 13.92 -4.45
C ILE A 61 -13.88 14.61 -3.08
N GLU A 62 -14.52 13.97 -2.11
CA GLU A 62 -14.73 14.51 -0.76
C GLU A 62 -13.40 14.87 -0.07
N VAL A 63 -12.39 13.98 -0.17
CA VAL A 63 -11.03 14.20 0.31
C VAL A 63 -10.05 13.79 -0.79
N ALA A 64 -9.41 14.78 -1.42
CA ALA A 64 -8.28 14.56 -2.31
C ALA A 64 -7.05 15.24 -1.70
N ILE A 65 -5.98 14.47 -1.45
CA ILE A 65 -4.79 14.97 -0.77
C ILE A 65 -3.53 14.33 -1.33
N ALA A 66 -2.49 15.13 -1.51
CA ALA A 66 -1.14 14.69 -1.85
C ALA A 66 -0.22 14.85 -0.64
N TYR A 67 0.59 13.84 -0.36
CA TYR A 67 1.60 13.88 0.69
C TYR A 67 2.96 14.22 0.07
N ASP A 68 3.43 15.44 0.30
CA ASP A 68 4.68 15.95 -0.24
C ASP A 68 5.90 15.37 0.52
N GLY A 69 6.97 15.08 -0.21
CA GLY A 69 8.23 14.58 0.37
C GLY A 69 8.18 13.16 0.92
N THR A 70 7.13 12.38 0.66
CA THR A 70 6.94 11.05 1.25
C THR A 70 7.24 9.89 0.29
N CYS A 71 7.74 10.17 -0.92
CA CYS A 71 8.05 9.15 -1.90
C CYS A 71 9.34 8.42 -1.53
N VAL A 72 9.24 7.12 -1.24
CA VAL A 72 10.41 6.23 -1.26
C VAL A 72 10.71 5.89 -2.70
N THR A 73 11.91 6.20 -3.14
CA THR A 73 12.43 5.67 -4.39
C THR A 73 13.16 4.36 -4.07
N ASP A 74 12.87 3.31 -4.80
CA ASP A 74 13.68 2.09 -4.78
C ASP A 74 15.13 2.45 -5.15
N ALA A 75 16.12 1.80 -4.53
CA ALA A 75 17.54 2.07 -4.83
C ALA A 75 17.89 1.91 -6.32
N ALA A 76 17.18 1.03 -7.05
CA ALA A 76 17.29 0.93 -8.50
C ALA A 76 16.65 2.13 -9.24
N SER A 77 15.69 2.82 -8.62
CA SER A 77 15.08 4.02 -9.17
C SER A 77 15.76 5.32 -8.74
N LEU A 78 16.71 5.27 -7.79
CA LEU A 78 17.56 6.42 -7.44
C LEU A 78 18.48 6.81 -8.58
N GLN A 79 19.10 5.84 -9.27
CA GLN A 79 19.89 6.11 -10.48
C GLN A 79 19.04 6.71 -11.60
N ASP A 80 17.78 6.28 -11.73
CA ASP A 80 16.83 6.85 -12.68
C ASP A 80 16.26 8.20 -12.20
N ALA A 81 16.26 8.52 -10.91
CA ALA A 81 15.73 9.78 -10.37
C ALA A 81 16.72 10.94 -10.51
N GLU A 82 18.03 10.68 -10.52
CA GLU A 82 19.03 11.70 -10.83
C GLU A 82 18.88 12.21 -12.27
N ASP A 83 18.49 11.33 -13.21
CA ASP A 83 18.25 11.69 -14.61
C ASP A 83 16.89 12.41 -14.84
N ARG A 84 15.94 12.35 -13.91
CA ARG A 84 14.56 12.84 -14.10
C ARG A 84 14.17 14.04 -13.23
N GLY A 85 15.06 14.49 -12.38
CA GLY A 85 14.81 15.58 -11.43
C GLY A 85 13.91 15.16 -10.24
N PRO A 86 13.77 16.02 -9.24
CA PRO A 86 13.00 15.71 -8.04
C PRO A 86 11.52 15.46 -8.41
N ARG A 87 10.95 14.35 -7.95
CA ARG A 87 9.50 14.09 -8.01
C ARG A 87 8.81 15.06 -7.04
N SER A 88 8.60 16.29 -7.48
CA SER A 88 7.91 17.29 -6.69
C SER A 88 6.41 17.12 -6.81
N THR A 89 5.74 17.21 -5.68
CA THR A 89 4.28 17.38 -5.64
C THR A 89 3.93 18.68 -6.37
N PRO A 90 3.04 18.65 -7.39
CA PRO A 90 2.69 19.87 -8.10
C PRO A 90 2.11 20.93 -7.17
N ALA A 91 2.67 22.12 -7.16
CA ALA A 91 2.26 23.21 -6.26
C ALA A 91 0.85 23.74 -6.57
N GLU A 92 0.36 23.50 -7.81
CA GLU A 92 -0.96 23.91 -8.28
C GLU A 92 -2.13 23.03 -7.80
N LEU A 93 -1.87 21.88 -7.16
CA LEU A 93 -2.91 20.94 -6.70
C LEU A 93 -4.05 21.61 -5.92
N PRO A 94 -3.81 22.58 -5.00
CA PRO A 94 -4.89 23.26 -4.28
C PRO A 94 -5.89 23.96 -5.20
N GLY A 95 -5.46 24.51 -6.36
CA GLY A 95 -6.33 25.12 -7.36
C GLY A 95 -7.34 24.14 -7.99
N PHE A 96 -7.06 22.83 -7.93
CA PHE A 96 -7.94 21.74 -8.39
C PHE A 96 -8.74 21.10 -7.26
N ASN A 97 -8.77 21.70 -6.06
CA ASN A 97 -9.40 21.15 -4.84
C ASN A 97 -8.70 19.86 -4.34
N ILE A 98 -7.39 19.75 -4.54
CA ILE A 98 -6.54 18.67 -4.02
C ILE A 98 -5.62 19.30 -2.97
N GLN A 99 -5.72 18.84 -1.73
CA GLN A 99 -4.93 19.35 -0.62
C GLN A 99 -3.46 18.88 -0.74
N ILE A 100 -2.53 19.61 -0.16
CA ILE A 100 -1.13 19.19 -0.03
C ILE A 100 -0.79 19.09 1.46
N ALA A 101 -0.41 17.91 1.90
CA ALA A 101 0.21 17.67 3.20
C ALA A 101 1.72 17.88 3.07
N ARG A 102 2.25 18.92 3.74
CA ARG A 102 3.66 19.34 3.65
C ARG A 102 4.58 18.40 4.45
N PRO A 103 5.88 18.34 4.10
CA PRO A 103 6.88 17.64 4.90
C PRO A 103 6.82 18.04 6.38
N GLY A 104 7.10 17.11 7.28
CA GLY A 104 7.02 17.32 8.73
C GLY A 104 5.65 17.05 9.36
N ILE A 105 4.58 16.87 8.56
CA ILE A 105 3.26 16.49 9.09
C ILE A 105 3.24 15.05 9.62
N GLY A 106 3.98 14.15 8.99
CA GLY A 106 4.00 12.73 9.29
C GLY A 106 3.95 11.85 8.04
N PHE A 107 3.90 10.54 8.25
CA PHE A 107 3.72 9.56 7.19
C PHE A 107 2.26 9.48 6.73
N PRO A 108 1.99 9.17 5.44
CA PRO A 108 0.65 9.17 4.88
C PRO A 108 -0.36 8.33 5.67
N GLY A 109 -0.02 7.09 6.01
CA GLY A 109 -0.90 6.17 6.73
C GLY A 109 -1.37 6.71 8.08
N PRO A 110 -0.47 7.00 9.03
CA PRO A 110 -0.81 7.58 10.33
C PRO A 110 -1.57 8.91 10.24
N VAL A 111 -1.08 9.84 9.43
CA VAL A 111 -1.74 11.16 9.28
C VAL A 111 -3.14 11.01 8.68
N HIS A 112 -3.30 10.17 7.66
CA HIS A 112 -4.59 9.94 7.05
C HIS A 112 -5.57 9.27 8.02
N LEU A 113 -5.09 8.30 8.81
CA LEU A 113 -5.87 7.65 9.87
C LEU A 113 -6.38 8.66 10.91
N GLU A 114 -5.50 9.55 11.38
CA GLU A 114 -5.81 10.57 12.38
C GLU A 114 -6.77 11.63 11.86
N ARG A 115 -6.58 12.11 10.62
CA ARG A 115 -7.20 13.34 10.12
C ARG A 115 -8.33 13.15 9.13
N PHE A 116 -8.29 12.11 8.28
CA PHE A 116 -9.14 12.02 7.09
C PHE A 116 -9.90 10.70 6.97
N ALA A 117 -9.31 9.58 7.37
CA ALA A 117 -9.92 8.26 7.20
C ALA A 117 -11.23 8.14 7.98
N ALA A 118 -12.23 7.54 7.36
CA ALA A 118 -13.55 7.34 7.96
C ALA A 118 -14.09 5.95 7.61
N PRO A 119 -14.81 5.30 8.55
CA PRO A 119 -15.37 3.98 8.33
C PRO A 119 -16.36 3.97 7.17
N ALA A 120 -16.48 2.81 6.53
CA ALA A 120 -17.36 2.56 5.39
C ALA A 120 -17.09 3.47 4.18
N ARG A 121 -15.88 4.01 4.01
CA ARG A 121 -15.46 4.82 2.86
C ARG A 121 -14.53 4.02 1.96
N LEU A 122 -14.54 4.37 0.66
CA LEU A 122 -13.61 3.86 -0.36
C LEU A 122 -12.55 4.92 -0.65
N CYS A 123 -11.29 4.55 -0.45
CA CYS A 123 -10.13 5.36 -0.79
C CYS A 123 -9.34 4.70 -1.92
N LEU A 124 -8.86 5.48 -2.87
CA LEU A 124 -7.88 5.06 -3.85
C LEU A 124 -6.55 5.75 -3.59
N THR A 125 -5.46 5.01 -3.80
CA THR A 125 -4.11 5.52 -3.54
C THR A 125 -3.09 4.86 -4.46
N ASP A 126 -1.92 5.46 -4.59
CA ASP A 126 -0.70 4.89 -5.18
C ASP A 126 0.28 4.35 -4.13
N ASP A 127 -0.12 4.38 -2.84
CA ASP A 127 0.76 4.01 -1.73
C ASP A 127 0.22 2.80 -0.94
N PRO A 128 0.87 1.62 -1.02
CA PRO A 128 0.42 0.43 -0.30
C PRO A 128 0.45 0.60 1.23
N ARG A 129 1.23 1.54 1.79
CA ARG A 129 1.28 1.81 3.22
C ARG A 129 -0.03 2.40 3.75
N LEU A 130 -0.90 2.91 2.87
CA LEU A 130 -2.22 3.39 3.26
C LEU A 130 -3.17 2.26 3.70
N ALA A 131 -2.82 0.99 3.53
CA ALA A 131 -3.58 -0.14 4.06
C ALA A 131 -3.91 -0.01 5.56
N THR A 132 -3.08 0.72 6.32
CA THR A 132 -3.27 1.02 7.75
C THR A 132 -4.63 1.65 8.07
N VAL A 133 -5.25 2.39 7.14
CA VAL A 133 -6.58 3.01 7.36
C VAL A 133 -7.71 1.98 7.48
N GLY A 134 -7.45 0.73 7.13
CA GLY A 134 -8.38 -0.37 7.40
C GLY A 134 -8.65 -0.58 8.89
N GLY A 135 -7.76 -0.12 9.77
CA GLY A 135 -7.95 -0.14 11.21
C GLY A 135 -9.17 0.67 11.70
N VAL A 136 -9.60 1.69 10.97
CA VAL A 136 -10.82 2.47 11.26
C VAL A 136 -12.06 1.93 10.52
N GLY A 137 -11.90 0.89 9.69
CA GLY A 137 -12.99 0.35 8.86
C GLY A 137 -13.17 1.05 7.51
N MET A 138 -12.09 1.59 6.95
CA MET A 138 -12.01 2.18 5.61
C MET A 138 -11.39 1.19 4.63
N LEU A 139 -11.92 1.10 3.42
CA LEU A 139 -11.34 0.30 2.35
C LEU A 139 -10.41 1.18 1.50
N ALA A 140 -9.10 0.96 1.61
CA ALA A 140 -8.10 1.62 0.77
C ALA A 140 -7.55 0.63 -0.25
N LEU A 141 -7.57 0.99 -1.53
CA LEU A 141 -7.09 0.16 -2.63
C LEU A 141 -6.00 0.89 -3.41
N VAL A 142 -4.91 0.18 -3.68
CA VAL A 142 -3.83 0.68 -4.54
C VAL A 142 -4.25 0.52 -6.00
N VAL A 143 -4.16 1.62 -6.74
CA VAL A 143 -4.51 1.65 -8.17
C VAL A 143 -3.47 2.44 -8.97
N SER A 144 -3.53 2.35 -10.29
CA SER A 144 -2.59 3.06 -11.18
C SER A 144 -2.79 4.59 -11.17
N PRO A 145 -1.77 5.36 -11.55
CA PRO A 145 -1.90 6.81 -11.74
C PRO A 145 -3.01 7.18 -12.75
N ALA A 146 -3.22 6.39 -13.80
CA ALA A 146 -4.31 6.59 -14.76
C ALA A 146 -5.68 6.45 -14.09
N MET A 147 -5.88 5.45 -13.22
CA MET A 147 -7.12 5.28 -12.46
C MET A 147 -7.31 6.38 -11.42
N LEU A 148 -6.23 6.86 -10.77
CA LEU A 148 -6.29 8.00 -9.86
C LEU A 148 -6.71 9.27 -10.60
N GLY A 149 -6.13 9.53 -11.77
CA GLY A 149 -6.52 10.62 -12.64
C GLY A 149 -8.00 10.56 -13.06
N GLN A 150 -8.47 9.36 -13.43
CA GLN A 150 -9.89 9.13 -13.72
C GLN A 150 -10.77 9.41 -12.50
N ALA A 151 -10.39 8.92 -11.31
CA ALA A 151 -11.13 9.18 -10.07
C ALA A 151 -11.23 10.68 -9.78
N LEU A 152 -10.12 11.41 -9.90
CA LEU A 152 -10.09 12.87 -9.70
C LEU A 152 -10.98 13.62 -10.69
N ALA A 153 -10.99 13.20 -11.97
CA ALA A 153 -11.73 13.86 -13.03
C ALA A 153 -13.22 13.54 -13.02
N THR A 154 -13.59 12.29 -12.76
CA THR A 154 -14.97 11.78 -12.94
C THR A 154 -15.68 11.39 -11.64
N GLY A 155 -14.94 11.27 -10.53
CA GLY A 155 -15.46 10.78 -9.25
C GLY A 155 -15.72 9.28 -9.20
N SER A 156 -15.36 8.51 -10.24
CA SER A 156 -15.64 7.07 -10.34
C SER A 156 -14.57 6.31 -11.11
N VAL A 157 -14.44 5.01 -10.77
CA VAL A 157 -13.53 4.08 -11.45
C VAL A 157 -14.17 2.72 -11.60
N TRP A 158 -13.53 1.84 -12.40
CA TRP A 158 -13.90 0.44 -12.52
C TRP A 158 -13.01 -0.41 -11.60
N LEU A 159 -13.61 -1.15 -10.68
CA LEU A 159 -12.90 -2.02 -9.74
C LEU A 159 -13.44 -3.45 -9.83
N ARG A 160 -12.53 -4.40 -9.57
CA ARG A 160 -12.88 -5.81 -9.40
C ARG A 160 -13.37 -6.06 -7.98
N PRO A 161 -14.58 -6.63 -7.77
CA PRO A 161 -15.03 -7.01 -6.44
C PRO A 161 -14.06 -8.02 -5.80
N PRO A 162 -13.57 -7.75 -4.58
CA PRO A 162 -12.61 -8.62 -3.93
C PRO A 162 -13.27 -9.85 -3.30
N ARG A 163 -12.45 -10.87 -3.05
CA ARG A 163 -12.75 -12.01 -2.17
C ARG A 163 -12.31 -11.71 -0.75
N SER A 164 -12.94 -12.32 0.22
CA SER A 164 -12.64 -12.09 1.64
C SER A 164 -12.02 -13.31 2.28
N VAL A 165 -10.94 -13.08 3.06
CA VAL A 165 -10.36 -14.02 4.01
C VAL A 165 -10.57 -13.46 5.41
N GLN A 166 -11.17 -14.24 6.30
CA GLN A 166 -11.41 -13.81 7.67
C GLN A 166 -10.26 -14.20 8.59
N ILE A 167 -9.73 -13.25 9.34
CA ILE A 167 -8.73 -13.46 10.39
C ILE A 167 -9.45 -13.37 11.73
N HIS A 168 -9.68 -14.50 12.38
CA HIS A 168 -10.37 -14.58 13.66
C HIS A 168 -9.38 -14.54 14.82
N LEU A 169 -9.33 -13.44 15.56
CA LEU A 169 -8.46 -13.24 16.71
C LEU A 169 -9.17 -13.64 17.99
N GLY A 170 -8.61 -14.63 18.70
CA GLY A 170 -9.06 -15.13 19.99
C GLY A 170 -8.00 -14.98 21.09
N GLY A 171 -8.34 -15.39 22.31
CA GLY A 171 -7.43 -15.36 23.44
C GLY A 171 -7.01 -13.96 23.91
N ARG A 172 -5.97 -13.89 24.72
CA ARG A 172 -5.43 -12.64 25.26
C ARG A 172 -3.92 -12.58 25.07
N ALA A 173 -3.43 -11.48 24.53
CA ALA A 173 -2.00 -11.24 24.39
C ALA A 173 -1.29 -11.24 25.75
N ARG A 174 -0.14 -11.93 25.81
CA ARG A 174 0.73 -11.97 26.99
C ARG A 174 1.48 -10.62 27.13
N PRO A 175 2.02 -10.30 28.32
CA PRO A 175 2.90 -9.15 28.49
C PRO A 175 4.03 -9.11 27.46
N PHE A 176 4.39 -7.93 26.97
CA PHE A 176 5.39 -7.68 25.93
C PHE A 176 5.02 -8.19 24.53
N ILE A 177 3.77 -8.57 24.30
CA ILE A 177 3.24 -8.88 22.96
C ILE A 177 2.37 -7.70 22.51
N CYS A 178 2.71 -7.14 21.38
CA CYS A 178 1.98 -6.03 20.78
C CYS A 178 1.40 -6.39 19.40
N ALA A 179 0.69 -5.47 18.76
CA ALA A 179 0.10 -5.68 17.45
C ALA A 179 1.14 -6.06 16.37
N ARG A 180 2.40 -5.59 16.50
CA ARG A 180 3.48 -5.96 15.58
C ARG A 180 3.82 -7.44 15.67
N ASP A 181 3.90 -8.02 16.87
CA ASP A 181 4.17 -9.46 17.03
C ASP A 181 3.03 -10.29 16.44
N VAL A 182 1.77 -9.85 16.62
CA VAL A 182 0.59 -10.51 16.01
C VAL A 182 0.65 -10.45 14.48
N ALA A 183 1.05 -9.32 13.91
CA ALA A 183 1.23 -9.17 12.47
C ALA A 183 2.32 -10.11 11.94
N LEU A 184 3.46 -10.18 12.62
CA LEU A 184 4.56 -11.09 12.27
C LEU A 184 4.15 -12.57 12.42
N GLU A 185 3.33 -12.92 13.42
CA GLU A 185 2.83 -14.29 13.58
C GLU A 185 1.93 -14.72 12.42
N LEU A 186 1.10 -13.83 11.88
CA LEU A 186 0.29 -14.10 10.70
C LEU A 186 1.16 -14.37 9.46
N LEU A 187 2.24 -13.58 9.27
CA LEU A 187 3.25 -13.84 8.23
C LEU A 187 3.92 -15.20 8.43
N ARG A 188 4.38 -15.49 9.64
CA ARG A 188 5.05 -16.76 10.00
C ARG A 188 4.18 -17.98 9.72
N ARG A 189 2.86 -17.84 9.79
CA ARG A 189 1.88 -18.92 9.50
C ARG A 189 1.53 -19.05 8.03
N GLY A 190 2.20 -18.34 7.13
CA GLY A 190 1.99 -18.46 5.69
C GLY A 190 0.71 -17.81 5.19
N LEU A 191 0.27 -16.71 5.80
CA LEU A 191 -0.91 -15.96 5.33
C LEU A 191 -0.77 -15.51 3.87
N ASP A 192 0.45 -15.22 3.42
CA ASP A 192 0.76 -14.87 2.03
C ASP A 192 0.48 -16.02 1.05
N GLU A 193 0.69 -17.29 1.46
CA GLU A 193 0.37 -18.47 0.63
C GLU A 193 -1.14 -18.64 0.46
N VAL A 194 -1.90 -18.41 1.54
CA VAL A 194 -3.38 -18.44 1.50
C VAL A 194 -3.90 -17.36 0.57
N VAL A 195 -3.41 -16.13 0.68
CA VAL A 195 -3.83 -15.02 -0.19
C VAL A 195 -3.51 -15.32 -1.66
N ARG A 196 -2.30 -15.80 -1.96
CA ARG A 196 -1.89 -16.17 -3.32
C ARG A 196 -2.76 -17.27 -3.91
N ARG A 197 -3.10 -18.29 -3.13
CA ARG A 197 -3.95 -19.41 -3.58
C ARG A 197 -5.35 -18.93 -3.93
N ILE A 198 -5.99 -18.15 -3.05
CA ILE A 198 -7.34 -17.63 -3.25
C ILE A 198 -7.38 -16.64 -4.43
N GLU A 199 -6.37 -15.77 -4.56
CA GLU A 199 -6.25 -14.87 -5.72
C GLU A 199 -6.18 -15.64 -7.03
N ALA A 200 -5.38 -16.70 -7.08
CA ALA A 200 -5.22 -17.54 -8.26
C ALA A 200 -6.49 -18.33 -8.61
N GLU A 201 -7.17 -18.89 -7.61
CA GLU A 201 -8.39 -19.68 -7.76
C GLU A 201 -9.55 -18.83 -8.27
N HIS A 202 -9.77 -17.66 -7.65
CA HIS A 202 -10.92 -16.81 -7.95
C HIS A 202 -10.62 -15.71 -8.98
N GLN A 203 -9.37 -15.54 -9.39
CA GLN A 203 -8.94 -14.47 -10.31
C GLN A 203 -9.44 -13.07 -9.86
N ALA A 204 -9.40 -12.82 -8.55
CA ALA A 204 -9.89 -11.62 -7.90
C ALA A 204 -8.96 -11.19 -6.75
N PRO A 205 -8.84 -9.87 -6.47
CA PRO A 205 -8.07 -9.40 -5.33
C PRO A 205 -8.65 -9.92 -4.02
N VAL A 206 -7.78 -10.10 -3.02
CA VAL A 206 -8.16 -10.60 -1.68
C VAL A 206 -8.13 -9.46 -0.68
N VAL A 207 -9.14 -9.39 0.19
CA VAL A 207 -9.20 -8.48 1.34
C VAL A 207 -9.25 -9.29 2.62
N LEU A 208 -8.42 -8.92 3.60
CA LEU A 208 -8.41 -9.53 4.93
C LEU A 208 -9.46 -8.84 5.81
N GLU A 209 -10.37 -9.60 6.41
CA GLU A 209 -11.37 -9.09 7.36
C GLU A 209 -11.04 -9.59 8.77
N PHE A 210 -10.60 -8.68 9.63
CA PHE A 210 -10.30 -9.01 11.01
C PHE A 210 -11.56 -9.09 11.86
N ALA A 211 -11.73 -10.21 12.55
CA ALA A 211 -12.88 -10.53 13.38
C ALA A 211 -12.47 -11.20 14.70
N GLY A 212 -13.45 -11.55 15.51
CA GLY A 212 -13.25 -12.26 16.78
C GLY A 212 -13.24 -11.35 18.01
N PRO A 213 -13.32 -11.94 19.20
CA PRO A 213 -13.43 -11.19 20.45
C PRO A 213 -12.20 -10.31 20.72
N SER A 214 -11.01 -10.80 20.39
CA SER A 214 -9.77 -10.04 20.63
C SER A 214 -9.58 -8.89 19.66
N ALA A 215 -10.05 -9.00 18.42
CA ALA A 215 -10.04 -7.90 17.46
C ALA A 215 -10.84 -6.67 17.95
N ARG A 216 -11.93 -6.91 18.71
CA ARG A 216 -12.74 -5.83 19.31
C ARG A 216 -12.08 -5.15 20.49
N LEU A 217 -11.10 -5.79 21.13
CA LEU A 217 -10.36 -5.21 22.24
C LEU A 217 -9.24 -4.25 21.78
N LEU A 218 -8.73 -4.43 20.57
CA LEU A 218 -7.67 -3.61 20.00
C LEU A 218 -8.15 -2.17 19.76
N SER A 219 -7.31 -1.21 20.11
CA SER A 219 -7.48 0.19 19.72
C SER A 219 -7.33 0.36 18.20
N VAL A 220 -7.88 1.42 17.63
CA VAL A 220 -7.77 1.69 16.18
C VAL A 220 -6.31 1.79 15.71
N PRO A 221 -5.35 2.42 16.43
CA PRO A 221 -3.95 2.38 16.04
C PRO A 221 -3.35 0.96 16.03
N GLU A 222 -3.68 0.09 16.98
CA GLU A 222 -3.25 -1.32 16.97
C GLU A 222 -3.86 -2.09 15.78
N ARG A 223 -5.14 -1.85 15.47
CA ARG A 223 -5.79 -2.39 14.26
C ARG A 223 -5.11 -1.89 12.98
N ALA A 224 -4.63 -0.64 12.95
CA ALA A 224 -3.91 -0.08 11.83
C ALA A 224 -2.56 -0.78 11.59
N VAL A 225 -1.84 -1.16 12.64
CA VAL A 225 -0.62 -1.98 12.53
C VAL A 225 -0.93 -3.33 11.88
N LEU A 226 -2.03 -3.99 12.29
CA LEU A 226 -2.46 -5.26 11.69
C LEU A 226 -2.95 -5.08 10.25
N ALA A 227 -3.70 -4.02 9.96
CA ALA A 227 -4.15 -3.75 8.59
C ALA A 227 -2.98 -3.46 7.64
N GLY A 228 -1.90 -2.88 8.16
CA GLY A 228 -0.66 -2.62 7.43
C GLY A 228 0.07 -3.85 6.92
N ILE A 229 -0.33 -5.08 7.33
CA ILE A 229 0.23 -6.34 6.82
C ILE A 229 -0.23 -6.64 5.38
N ALA A 230 -1.37 -6.09 4.95
CA ALA A 230 -1.99 -6.46 3.67
C ALA A 230 -1.01 -6.45 2.47
N PRO A 231 -0.20 -5.40 2.24
CA PRO A 231 0.77 -5.40 1.14
C PRO A 231 1.85 -6.48 1.28
N GLN A 232 2.23 -6.83 2.51
CA GLN A 232 3.29 -7.83 2.77
C GLN A 232 2.85 -9.24 2.37
N VAL A 233 1.55 -9.55 2.53
CA VAL A 233 0.97 -10.84 2.15
C VAL A 233 0.35 -10.83 0.75
N GLY A 234 0.44 -9.72 0.01
CA GLY A 234 -0.15 -9.58 -1.33
C GLY A 234 -1.66 -9.37 -1.33
N ALA A 235 -2.28 -9.08 -0.18
CA ALA A 235 -3.69 -8.72 -0.12
C ALA A 235 -3.90 -7.27 -0.59
N ALA A 236 -5.02 -7.01 -1.27
CA ALA A 236 -5.37 -5.68 -1.78
C ALA A 236 -5.68 -4.69 -0.65
N ALA A 237 -6.21 -5.15 0.47
CA ALA A 237 -6.48 -4.38 1.67
C ALA A 237 -6.70 -5.30 2.88
N ALA A 238 -6.74 -4.70 4.06
CA ALA A 238 -7.24 -5.33 5.27
C ALA A 238 -8.20 -4.37 5.98
N ILE A 239 -9.22 -4.88 6.65
CA ILE A 239 -10.27 -4.07 7.24
C ILE A 239 -10.76 -4.63 8.57
N PHE A 240 -11.07 -3.75 9.50
CA PHE A 240 -11.72 -4.05 10.77
C PHE A 240 -13.16 -3.56 10.79
N VAL A 241 -13.98 -4.16 11.63
CA VAL A 241 -15.31 -3.64 11.93
C VAL A 241 -15.22 -2.23 12.52
N SER A 242 -16.18 -1.37 12.18
CA SER A 242 -16.34 -0.08 12.85
C SER A 242 -17.31 -0.26 14.02
N ASP A 243 -16.76 -0.22 15.22
CA ASP A 243 -17.41 -0.47 16.49
C ASP A 243 -17.22 0.69 17.48
N GLU A 244 -17.49 0.46 18.77
CA GLU A 244 -17.29 1.43 19.85
C GLU A 244 -15.82 1.93 19.92
N LYS A 245 -14.82 1.08 19.66
CA LYS A 245 -13.41 1.51 19.63
C LYS A 245 -13.14 2.52 18.51
N THR A 246 -13.77 2.33 17.36
CA THR A 246 -13.71 3.28 16.25
C THR A 246 -14.42 4.59 16.60
N GLU A 247 -15.57 4.53 17.27
CA GLU A 247 -16.28 5.72 17.73
C GLU A 247 -15.46 6.54 18.72
N VAL A 248 -14.87 5.87 19.72
CA VAL A 248 -13.98 6.50 20.71
C VAL A 248 -12.78 7.15 20.04
N PHE A 249 -12.11 6.44 19.12
CA PHE A 249 -10.98 6.98 18.38
C PHE A 249 -11.36 8.25 17.60
N LEU A 250 -12.44 8.21 16.84
CA LEU A 250 -12.90 9.37 16.05
C LEU A 250 -13.31 10.54 16.93
N ARG A 251 -13.89 10.27 18.12
CA ARG A 251 -14.19 11.32 19.09
C ARG A 251 -12.92 11.98 19.63
N ASP A 252 -11.91 11.17 19.99
CA ASP A 252 -10.63 11.66 20.51
C ASP A 252 -9.85 12.45 19.45
N GLN A 253 -10.08 12.14 18.16
CA GLN A 253 -9.61 12.91 16.99
C GLN A 253 -10.54 14.08 16.61
N ARG A 254 -11.53 14.45 17.46
CA ARG A 254 -12.54 15.51 17.20
C ARG A 254 -13.34 15.30 15.90
N ARG A 255 -13.54 14.04 15.49
CA ARG A 255 -14.19 13.63 14.23
C ARG A 255 -15.40 12.70 14.44
N SER A 256 -16.10 12.83 15.56
CA SER A 256 -17.26 11.97 15.92
C SER A 256 -18.32 11.85 14.81
N LYS A 257 -18.54 12.92 14.03
CA LYS A 257 -19.49 12.95 12.92
C LYS A 257 -19.13 12.02 11.77
N ALA A 258 -17.87 11.60 11.68
CA ALA A 258 -17.38 10.68 10.65
C ALA A 258 -17.72 9.21 10.96
N HIS A 259 -18.09 8.89 12.20
CA HIS A 259 -18.42 7.50 12.57
C HIS A 259 -19.60 6.96 11.78
N ARG A 260 -19.43 5.76 11.25
CA ARG A 260 -20.47 4.94 10.61
C ARG A 260 -20.18 3.48 10.97
N ALA A 261 -21.16 2.81 11.55
CA ALA A 261 -21.03 1.38 11.83
C ALA A 261 -20.97 0.58 10.53
N ILE A 262 -19.98 -0.29 10.42
CA ILE A 262 -19.87 -1.29 9.36
C ILE A 262 -19.44 -2.61 9.96
N VAL A 263 -20.23 -3.65 9.67
CA VAL A 263 -20.00 -5.04 10.03
C VAL A 263 -20.39 -5.92 8.85
N PRO A 264 -19.81 -7.13 8.67
CA PRO A 264 -20.29 -8.06 7.66
C PRO A 264 -21.71 -8.52 7.97
N ASP A 265 -22.44 -8.97 6.96
CA ASP A 265 -23.73 -9.62 7.20
C ASP A 265 -23.53 -11.03 7.79
N PRO A 266 -24.46 -11.52 8.61
CA PRO A 266 -24.44 -12.93 9.00
C PRO A 266 -24.50 -13.84 7.78
N GLY A 267 -23.60 -14.82 7.72
CA GLY A 267 -23.48 -15.71 6.56
C GLY A 267 -22.86 -15.08 5.31
N ALA A 268 -22.19 -13.93 5.44
CA ALA A 268 -21.44 -13.35 4.32
C ALA A 268 -20.38 -14.34 3.79
N PRO A 269 -20.19 -14.43 2.46
CA PRO A 269 -19.25 -15.36 1.86
C PRO A 269 -17.82 -15.03 2.28
N CYS A 270 -17.09 -16.05 2.73
CA CYS A 270 -15.69 -15.96 3.13
C CYS A 270 -14.98 -17.19 2.57
N GLU A 271 -13.88 -16.98 1.85
CA GLU A 271 -13.17 -18.08 1.19
C GLU A 271 -12.42 -18.95 2.20
N GLU A 272 -11.89 -18.33 3.25
CA GLU A 272 -11.18 -19.03 4.31
C GLU A 272 -11.26 -18.26 5.63
N VAL A 273 -11.23 -19.01 6.75
CA VAL A 273 -11.15 -18.47 8.12
C VAL A 273 -9.86 -18.94 8.78
N ILE A 274 -8.97 -17.99 9.09
CA ILE A 274 -7.72 -18.23 9.80
C ILE A 274 -7.90 -17.82 11.26
N SER A 275 -7.76 -18.78 12.18
CA SER A 275 -7.87 -18.51 13.62
C SER A 275 -6.50 -18.35 14.26
N LEU A 276 -6.34 -17.30 15.08
CA LEU A 276 -5.14 -17.03 15.85
C LEU A 276 -5.50 -16.75 17.32
N ASP A 277 -4.96 -17.58 18.22
CA ASP A 277 -4.99 -17.32 19.66
C ASP A 277 -3.81 -16.42 20.05
N LEU A 278 -4.11 -15.20 20.50
CA LEU A 278 -3.10 -14.22 20.92
C LEU A 278 -2.27 -14.70 22.12
N GLY A 279 -2.79 -15.63 22.91
CA GLY A 279 -2.05 -16.26 24.03
C GLY A 279 -0.87 -17.12 23.59
N THR A 280 -0.83 -17.55 22.33
CA THR A 280 0.24 -18.39 21.77
C THR A 280 1.35 -17.59 21.09
N VAL A 281 1.16 -16.30 20.87
CA VAL A 281 2.12 -15.43 20.19
C VAL A 281 3.33 -15.16 21.08
N ASP A 282 4.53 -15.32 20.54
CA ASP A 282 5.81 -14.95 21.17
C ASP A 282 6.33 -13.62 20.62
N PRO A 283 7.32 -12.97 21.27
CA PRO A 283 8.05 -11.88 20.65
C PRO A 283 8.74 -12.35 19.39
N LEU A 284 8.44 -11.68 18.27
CA LEU A 284 8.89 -12.06 16.93
C LEU A 284 9.75 -10.97 16.29
N ILE A 285 10.53 -11.40 15.33
CA ILE A 285 11.38 -10.55 14.51
C ILE A 285 11.33 -11.07 13.07
N MET A 286 11.27 -10.16 12.11
CA MET A 286 11.45 -10.47 10.70
C MET A 286 12.86 -10.08 10.30
N ASP A 287 13.62 -10.98 9.72
CA ASP A 287 14.97 -10.70 9.24
C ASP A 287 15.00 -9.97 7.89
N GLU A 288 16.18 -9.64 7.40
CA GLU A 288 16.41 -8.90 6.16
C GLU A 288 15.94 -9.68 4.91
N ASP A 289 15.82 -11.00 5.02
CA ASP A 289 15.30 -11.88 3.97
C ASP A 289 13.76 -12.03 4.02
N GLY A 290 13.10 -11.40 5.00
CA GLY A 290 11.66 -11.49 5.21
C GLY A 290 11.20 -12.71 5.99
N VAL A 291 12.13 -13.49 6.56
CA VAL A 291 11.80 -14.67 7.35
C VAL A 291 11.47 -14.27 8.79
N VAL A 292 10.28 -14.65 9.23
CA VAL A 292 9.84 -14.37 10.60
C VAL A 292 10.28 -15.48 11.55
N ARG A 293 10.94 -15.08 12.66
CA ARG A 293 11.50 -15.98 13.68
C ARG A 293 11.20 -15.47 15.10
N PRO A 294 11.21 -16.35 16.11
CA PRO A 294 11.27 -15.91 17.51
C PRO A 294 12.51 -15.05 17.76
N VAL A 295 12.36 -13.97 18.52
CA VAL A 295 13.48 -13.04 18.84
C VAL A 295 14.68 -13.78 19.43
N ARG A 296 14.44 -14.84 20.20
CA ARG A 296 15.49 -15.68 20.82
C ARG A 296 16.46 -16.31 19.79
N ASP A 297 16.00 -16.55 18.55
CA ASP A 297 16.84 -17.18 17.51
C ASP A 297 17.93 -16.22 16.99
N LEU A 298 17.76 -14.92 17.22
CA LEU A 298 18.73 -13.88 16.90
C LEU A 298 19.38 -13.27 18.16
N GLN A 299 19.16 -13.86 19.32
CA GLN A 299 19.64 -13.34 20.59
C GLN A 299 21.17 -13.16 20.60
N GLY A 300 21.62 -12.02 21.12
CA GLY A 300 23.04 -11.68 21.22
C GLY A 300 23.65 -11.09 19.95
N LYS A 301 22.95 -11.05 18.83
CA LYS A 301 23.45 -10.34 17.63
C LYS A 301 23.62 -8.85 17.93
N PRO A 302 24.79 -8.25 17.60
CA PRO A 302 25.05 -6.84 17.84
C PRO A 302 24.14 -5.96 16.98
N VAL A 303 23.57 -4.92 17.60
CA VAL A 303 22.73 -3.93 16.93
C VAL A 303 23.53 -2.63 16.80
N GLY A 304 23.71 -2.15 15.58
CA GLY A 304 24.41 -0.89 15.29
C GLY A 304 23.45 0.30 15.11
N GLN A 305 22.19 0.03 14.74
CA GLN A 305 21.21 1.08 14.57
C GLN A 305 19.83 0.58 15.01
N VAL A 306 19.09 1.44 15.70
CA VAL A 306 17.67 1.26 16.01
C VAL A 306 16.89 2.43 15.44
N VAL A 307 15.80 2.14 14.68
CA VAL A 307 14.86 3.15 14.19
C VAL A 307 13.50 2.87 14.81
N LEU A 308 13.13 3.68 15.79
CA LEU A 308 11.85 3.60 16.49
C LEU A 308 10.85 4.58 15.89
N GLY A 309 9.70 4.10 15.46
CA GLY A 309 8.66 4.89 14.81
C GLY A 309 8.43 4.46 13.36
N GLY A 310 8.26 5.41 12.47
CA GLY A 310 7.93 5.12 11.07
C GLY A 310 6.43 5.05 10.82
N ASP A 311 6.01 4.55 9.65
CA ASP A 311 4.65 4.75 9.17
C ASP A 311 3.62 3.74 9.70
N SER A 312 3.97 2.47 9.82
CA SER A 312 3.00 1.41 10.21
C SER A 312 3.48 0.52 11.35
N GLY A 313 4.61 0.84 11.93
CA GLY A 313 5.32 -0.06 12.85
C GLY A 313 5.11 0.21 14.32
N ALA A 314 4.86 1.44 14.71
CA ALA A 314 4.72 1.84 16.11
C ALA A 314 3.53 2.78 16.29
N THR A 315 2.69 2.46 17.26
CA THR A 315 1.61 3.35 17.71
C THR A 315 2.14 4.38 18.72
N LEU A 316 1.35 5.40 19.02
CA LEU A 316 1.66 6.32 20.15
C LEU A 316 1.89 5.54 21.44
N ARG A 317 1.07 4.51 21.71
CA ARG A 317 1.23 3.63 22.88
C ARG A 317 2.60 2.95 22.89
N ASP A 318 3.03 2.42 21.75
CA ASP A 318 4.30 1.69 21.63
C ASP A 318 5.49 2.63 21.82
N MET A 319 5.42 3.85 21.31
CA MET A 319 6.45 4.86 21.51
C MET A 319 6.54 5.33 22.98
N LEU A 320 5.40 5.51 23.64
CA LEU A 320 5.35 5.79 25.08
C LEU A 320 5.90 4.61 25.89
N ALA A 321 5.58 3.37 25.52
CA ALA A 321 6.11 2.17 26.17
C ALA A 321 7.64 2.09 26.04
N ALA A 322 8.17 2.32 24.84
CA ALA A 322 9.61 2.35 24.61
C ALA A 322 10.30 3.42 25.45
N ALA A 323 9.76 4.64 25.50
CA ALA A 323 10.29 5.72 26.33
C ALA A 323 10.34 5.33 27.83
N MET A 324 9.25 4.72 28.34
CA MET A 324 9.19 4.25 29.73
C MET A 324 10.18 3.12 30.02
N LEU A 325 10.36 2.16 29.09
CA LEU A 325 11.33 1.06 29.24
C LEU A 325 12.77 1.58 29.19
N LEU A 326 13.03 2.65 28.46
CA LEU A 326 14.33 3.26 28.28
C LEU A 326 14.64 4.33 29.34
N LYS A 327 13.68 4.67 30.19
CA LYS A 327 13.90 5.64 31.27
C LYS A 327 15.12 5.27 32.10
N SER A 328 16.02 6.23 32.29
CA SER A 328 17.31 6.05 32.99
C SER A 328 18.29 5.09 32.32
N LYS A 329 18.06 4.68 31.09
CA LYS A 329 19.03 3.95 30.25
C LYS A 329 19.87 4.94 29.45
N ARG A 330 20.96 4.43 28.86
CA ARG A 330 21.80 5.17 27.91
C ARG A 330 22.08 4.28 26.71
N VAL A 331 22.03 4.88 25.52
CA VAL A 331 22.41 4.22 24.28
C VAL A 331 23.87 3.76 24.37
N PRO A 332 24.22 2.51 24.07
CA PRO A 332 25.60 2.06 23.95
C PRO A 332 26.37 2.86 22.89
N SER A 333 27.67 3.10 23.12
CA SER A 333 28.51 3.98 22.29
C SER A 333 28.58 3.60 20.80
N ARG A 334 28.27 2.37 20.44
CA ARG A 334 28.31 1.86 19.07
C ARG A 334 26.92 1.70 18.43
N LEU A 335 25.88 2.20 19.10
CA LEU A 335 24.49 2.09 18.62
C LEU A 335 23.93 3.47 18.32
N ASP A 336 23.38 3.65 17.14
CA ASP A 336 22.59 4.81 16.77
C ASP A 336 21.13 4.57 17.07
N LEU A 337 20.51 5.42 17.93
CA LEU A 337 19.07 5.42 18.16
C LEU A 337 18.44 6.60 17.42
N LEU A 338 17.65 6.30 16.38
CA LEU A 338 16.82 7.26 15.66
C LEU A 338 15.37 7.10 16.10
N VAL A 339 14.71 8.18 16.43
CA VAL A 339 13.28 8.21 16.79
C VAL A 339 12.55 9.07 15.78
N SER A 340 11.71 8.43 14.96
CA SER A 340 10.90 9.07 13.93
C SER A 340 9.42 8.94 14.29
N PRO A 341 8.81 9.92 14.99
CA PRO A 341 7.40 9.85 15.31
C PRO A 341 6.55 9.73 14.06
N PRO A 342 5.50 8.86 14.04
CA PRO A 342 4.71 8.60 12.84
C PRO A 342 3.94 9.83 12.34
N SER A 343 3.62 10.77 13.21
CA SER A 343 2.94 12.02 12.87
C SER A 343 3.32 13.16 13.82
N ARG A 344 3.05 14.38 13.38
CA ARG A 344 3.19 15.57 14.21
C ARG A 344 2.36 15.49 15.50
N GLN A 345 1.15 14.90 15.42
CA GLN A 345 0.31 14.65 16.60
C GLN A 345 1.03 13.77 17.63
N VAL A 346 1.64 12.67 17.18
CA VAL A 346 2.41 11.79 18.07
C VAL A 346 3.61 12.52 18.66
N LEU A 347 4.36 13.28 17.86
CA LEU A 347 5.49 14.08 18.35
C LEU A 347 5.06 15.05 19.46
N GLU A 348 3.95 15.76 19.25
CA GLU A 348 3.43 16.72 20.23
C GLU A 348 3.01 16.03 21.54
N VAL A 349 2.33 14.88 21.46
CA VAL A 349 1.97 14.10 22.66
C VAL A 349 3.20 13.57 23.40
N LEU A 350 4.22 13.10 22.68
CA LEU A 350 5.50 12.69 23.30
C LEU A 350 6.17 13.85 24.02
N ALA A 351 6.10 15.07 23.47
CA ALA A 351 6.63 16.27 24.12
C ALA A 351 5.82 16.62 25.37
N GLN A 352 4.50 16.68 25.27
CA GLN A 352 3.59 17.02 26.38
C GLN A 352 3.66 16.03 27.54
N SER A 353 3.86 14.74 27.25
CA SER A 353 3.97 13.68 28.27
C SER A 353 5.35 13.57 28.92
N GLY A 354 6.35 14.30 28.42
CA GLY A 354 7.74 14.19 28.86
C GLY A 354 8.49 12.98 28.29
N ALA A 355 7.82 12.10 27.53
CA ALA A 355 8.44 10.94 26.92
C ALA A 355 9.55 11.30 25.92
N LEU A 356 9.40 12.43 25.23
CA LEU A 356 10.44 12.96 24.33
C LEU A 356 11.71 13.31 25.10
N VAL A 357 11.58 13.89 26.30
CA VAL A 357 12.72 14.22 27.18
C VAL A 357 13.44 12.94 27.62
N ASP A 358 12.70 11.90 28.03
CA ASP A 358 13.27 10.63 28.42
C ASP A 358 14.05 9.97 27.25
N LEU A 359 13.52 9.99 26.02
CA LEU A 359 14.19 9.49 24.82
C LEU A 359 15.46 10.28 24.49
N VAL A 360 15.41 11.61 24.51
CA VAL A 360 16.58 12.47 24.28
C VAL A 360 17.64 12.22 25.36
N ALA A 361 17.23 12.10 26.63
CA ALA A 361 18.13 11.77 27.72
C ALA A 361 18.78 10.39 27.59
N THR A 362 18.12 9.43 26.92
CA THR A 362 18.70 8.12 26.57
C THR A 362 19.83 8.25 25.54
N GLY A 363 19.82 9.29 24.71
CA GLY A 363 20.76 9.52 23.61
C GLY A 363 20.12 9.38 22.24
N ALA A 364 18.78 9.41 22.17
CA ALA A 364 18.07 9.34 20.89
C ALA A 364 18.26 10.63 20.07
N ARG A 365 18.40 10.46 18.77
CA ARG A 365 18.24 11.52 17.78
C ARG A 365 16.78 11.55 17.34
N ILE A 366 16.10 12.65 17.58
CA ILE A 366 14.74 12.86 17.09
C ILE A 366 14.86 13.34 15.66
N VAL A 367 14.23 12.62 14.74
CA VAL A 367 14.29 12.89 13.31
C VAL A 367 12.89 13.13 12.76
N GLU A 368 12.80 13.94 11.71
CA GLU A 368 11.53 14.19 11.04
C GLU A 368 10.94 12.89 10.46
N PRO A 369 9.62 12.81 10.31
CA PRO A 369 8.95 11.71 9.62
C PRO A 369 9.19 11.79 8.12
N ASP A 370 10.39 11.39 7.70
CA ASP A 370 10.87 11.39 6.33
C ASP A 370 11.21 9.94 5.91
N LEU A 371 10.70 9.52 4.79
CA LEU A 371 10.95 8.17 4.27
C LEU A 371 12.43 7.93 3.93
N ARG A 372 13.19 8.96 3.58
CA ARG A 372 14.64 8.85 3.37
C ARG A 372 15.39 8.46 4.64
N VAL A 373 14.88 8.83 5.81
CA VAL A 373 15.41 8.36 7.10
C VAL A 373 15.08 6.87 7.30
N ILE A 374 13.83 6.50 7.03
CA ILE A 374 13.38 5.12 7.19
C ILE A 374 14.03 4.20 6.14
N SER A 375 14.30 4.68 4.92
CA SER A 375 15.01 3.92 3.87
C SER A 375 16.52 3.89 4.03
N SER A 376 17.08 4.60 5.01
CA SER A 376 18.53 4.77 5.22
C SER A 376 19.29 5.52 4.13
N GLU A 377 18.61 6.30 3.31
CA GLU A 377 19.27 7.26 2.42
C GLU A 377 19.95 8.36 3.24
N VAL A 378 19.29 8.77 4.32
CA VAL A 378 19.84 9.60 5.38
C VAL A 378 20.07 8.72 6.60
N TYR A 379 21.23 8.79 7.23
CA TYR A 379 21.65 7.95 8.36
C TYR A 379 21.74 6.44 7.99
N PRO A 380 22.62 6.03 7.07
CA PRO A 380 22.83 4.63 6.76
C PRO A 380 23.34 3.86 8.01
N PRO A 381 22.93 2.59 8.19
CA PRO A 381 23.40 1.79 9.30
C PRO A 381 24.90 1.51 9.19
N PRO A 382 25.62 1.35 10.32
CA PRO A 382 27.03 0.95 10.31
C PRO A 382 27.21 -0.40 9.61
N LYS A 383 28.22 -0.53 8.77
CA LYS A 383 28.50 -1.76 8.02
C LYS A 383 28.70 -2.96 8.94
N GLY A 384 28.11 -4.10 8.58
CA GLY A 384 28.26 -5.37 9.32
C GLY A 384 27.50 -5.44 10.64
N THR A 385 26.56 -4.52 10.88
CA THR A 385 25.70 -4.53 12.06
C THR A 385 24.23 -4.62 11.68
N VAL A 386 23.39 -5.10 12.59
CA VAL A 386 21.94 -5.15 12.42
C VAL A 386 21.35 -3.73 12.53
N SER A 387 20.51 -3.34 11.57
CA SER A 387 19.60 -2.21 11.72
C SER A 387 18.22 -2.74 12.10
N LEU A 388 17.81 -2.51 13.36
CA LEU A 388 16.55 -3.01 13.93
C LEU A 388 15.50 -1.90 13.93
N ARG A 389 14.30 -2.18 13.39
CA ARG A 389 13.26 -1.18 13.13
C ARG A 389 11.87 -1.64 13.53
N THR A 390 10.98 -0.69 13.78
CA THR A 390 9.56 -0.98 13.97
C THR A 390 8.79 -1.17 12.65
N ALA A 391 9.31 -0.66 11.54
CA ALA A 391 8.70 -0.81 10.22
C ALA A 391 9.75 -0.89 9.13
N ASP A 392 9.48 -1.67 8.09
CA ASP A 392 10.25 -1.64 6.85
C ASP A 392 9.68 -0.54 5.92
N PRO A 393 10.51 0.24 5.22
CA PRO A 393 10.03 1.32 4.36
C PRO A 393 9.20 0.85 3.17
N GLU A 394 9.45 -0.37 2.67
CA GLU A 394 8.73 -0.94 1.54
C GLU A 394 8.02 -2.22 1.96
N PRO A 395 6.70 -2.17 2.22
CA PRO A 395 5.93 -3.36 2.53
C PRO A 395 6.06 -4.42 1.43
N GLY A 396 6.34 -5.67 1.82
CA GLY A 396 6.55 -6.78 0.89
C GLY A 396 7.95 -6.86 0.26
N ARG A 397 8.86 -5.94 0.62
CA ARG A 397 10.27 -5.93 0.18
C ARG A 397 11.17 -5.69 1.38
N PRO A 398 11.35 -6.70 2.25
CA PRO A 398 12.13 -6.52 3.46
C PRO A 398 13.57 -6.14 3.11
N ARG A 399 14.10 -5.16 3.85
CA ARG A 399 15.46 -4.64 3.70
C ARG A 399 16.17 -4.54 5.03
N PHE A 400 15.41 -4.59 6.13
CA PHE A 400 15.88 -4.40 7.48
C PHE A 400 15.23 -5.39 8.43
N VAL A 401 15.87 -5.55 9.57
CA VAL A 401 15.30 -6.38 10.63
C VAL A 401 14.15 -5.62 11.32
N VAL A 402 12.98 -6.24 11.39
CA VAL A 402 11.76 -5.60 11.93
C VAL A 402 11.28 -6.32 13.18
N GLY A 403 10.99 -5.56 14.24
CA GLY A 403 10.45 -6.07 15.49
C GLY A 403 9.52 -5.10 16.20
N SER A 404 9.01 -5.51 17.38
CA SER A 404 8.18 -4.65 18.22
C SER A 404 8.97 -3.52 18.88
N ALA A 405 8.30 -2.44 19.29
CA ALA A 405 8.94 -1.35 20.00
C ALA A 405 9.58 -1.80 21.32
N GLU A 406 9.00 -2.78 22.00
CA GLU A 406 9.55 -3.39 23.20
C GLU A 406 10.84 -4.17 22.91
N THR A 407 10.91 -4.91 21.79
CA THR A 407 12.13 -5.59 21.32
C THR A 407 13.22 -4.57 20.98
N LEU A 408 12.86 -3.47 20.33
CA LEU A 408 13.78 -2.37 20.05
C LEU A 408 14.31 -1.73 21.33
N ALA A 409 13.43 -1.47 22.30
CA ALA A 409 13.84 -0.91 23.59
C ALA A 409 14.83 -1.82 24.32
N TYR A 410 14.65 -3.15 24.23
CA TYR A 410 15.60 -4.11 24.76
C TYR A 410 16.97 -4.00 24.07
N ALA A 411 16.98 -3.93 22.74
CA ALA A 411 18.21 -3.77 21.96
C ALA A 411 18.95 -2.47 22.30
N VAL A 412 18.21 -1.37 22.48
CA VAL A 412 18.80 -0.08 22.93
C VAL A 412 19.43 -0.22 24.31
N ALA A 413 18.77 -0.92 25.23
CA ALA A 413 19.27 -1.06 26.60
C ALA A 413 20.51 -1.95 26.72
N THR A 414 20.72 -2.89 25.78
CA THR A 414 21.75 -3.93 25.87
C THR A 414 22.80 -3.90 24.75
N GLY A 415 22.51 -3.24 23.63
CA GLY A 415 23.34 -3.24 22.42
C GLY A 415 23.18 -4.47 21.54
N THR A 416 22.28 -5.40 21.89
CA THR A 416 22.10 -6.67 21.18
C THR A 416 20.62 -7.01 21.01
N VAL A 417 20.28 -7.80 20.00
CA VAL A 417 18.95 -8.39 19.86
C VAL A 417 18.65 -9.31 21.05
N GLY A 418 17.44 -9.25 21.58
CA GLY A 418 17.03 -10.16 22.65
C GLY A 418 15.56 -9.99 23.07
N ASP A 419 15.11 -10.91 23.89
CA ASP A 419 13.72 -11.02 24.29
C ASP A 419 13.31 -9.90 25.26
N PRO A 420 12.32 -9.06 24.92
CA PRO A 420 11.88 -7.95 25.77
C PRO A 420 11.31 -8.40 27.13
N ARG A 421 10.88 -9.65 27.25
CA ARG A 421 10.43 -10.23 28.54
C ARG A 421 11.52 -10.21 29.61
N SER A 422 12.78 -10.06 29.20
CA SER A 422 13.92 -9.90 30.11
C SER A 422 13.89 -8.60 30.91
N PHE A 423 13.06 -7.61 30.55
CA PHE A 423 12.75 -6.46 31.41
C PHE A 423 11.96 -6.84 32.68
N LYS A 424 11.41 -8.05 32.75
CA LYS A 424 10.65 -8.65 33.86
C LYS A 424 9.31 -7.97 34.18
N ARG A 425 9.17 -6.66 33.98
CA ARG A 425 7.94 -5.93 34.28
C ARG A 425 7.49 -5.13 33.03
N PRO A 426 6.28 -5.40 32.53
CA PRO A 426 5.70 -4.59 31.46
C PRO A 426 5.36 -3.20 32.00
N VAL A 427 5.47 -2.20 31.15
CA VAL A 427 5.08 -0.83 31.49
C VAL A 427 3.58 -0.64 31.25
N ARG A 428 2.95 0.15 32.12
CA ARG A 428 1.54 0.54 31.96
C ARG A 428 1.48 1.91 31.31
N VAL A 429 1.07 1.94 30.05
CA VAL A 429 0.94 3.17 29.26
C VAL A 429 -0.49 3.71 29.36
N THR A 430 -0.61 5.01 29.60
CA THR A 430 -1.87 5.75 29.49
C THR A 430 -1.78 6.70 28.30
N VAL A 431 -2.61 6.47 27.28
CA VAL A 431 -2.71 7.36 26.14
C VAL A 431 -3.69 8.51 26.47
N PRO A 432 -3.34 9.77 26.23
CA PRO A 432 -4.25 10.90 26.43
C PRO A 432 -5.53 10.77 25.58
N ARG A 433 -6.66 11.21 26.13
CA ARG A 433 -7.95 11.18 25.42
C ARG A 433 -8.17 12.37 24.50
N ALA A 434 -7.63 13.54 24.83
CA ALA A 434 -7.71 14.74 23.98
C ALA A 434 -6.40 14.86 23.21
N LEU A 435 -6.42 14.52 21.93
CA LEU A 435 -5.25 14.60 21.07
C LEU A 435 -5.17 15.96 20.37
N PRO A 436 -3.98 16.54 20.15
CA PRO A 436 -3.83 17.74 19.33
C PRO A 436 -4.23 17.45 17.88
N THR A 437 -4.99 18.35 17.28
CA THR A 437 -5.60 18.14 15.95
C THR A 437 -5.46 19.37 15.08
N ASP A 438 -4.25 19.91 14.93
CA ASP A 438 -4.01 21.01 14.01
C ASP A 438 -3.71 20.52 12.57
N ASP A 439 -4.05 21.37 11.59
CA ASP A 439 -3.80 21.14 10.16
C ASP A 439 -2.86 22.20 9.58
N VAL A 440 -1.96 22.77 10.38
CA VAL A 440 -1.09 23.88 9.97
C VAL A 440 -0.26 23.55 8.73
N LEU A 441 0.13 22.27 8.58
CA LEU A 441 0.91 21.80 7.45
C LEU A 441 0.06 21.29 6.28
N VAL A 442 -1.27 21.46 6.31
CA VAL A 442 -2.14 21.11 5.18
C VAL A 442 -2.48 22.36 4.38
N LEU A 443 -2.00 22.44 3.14
CA LEU A 443 -2.36 23.48 2.21
C LEU A 443 -3.72 23.17 1.57
N ARG A 444 -4.63 24.14 1.66
CA ARG A 444 -5.96 24.13 1.04
C ARG A 444 -6.11 25.34 0.14
N ASP A 445 -6.96 25.24 -0.88
CA ASP A 445 -7.29 26.41 -1.72
C ASP A 445 -7.87 27.53 -0.82
N LYS A 446 -7.21 28.67 -0.82
CA LYS A 446 -7.80 29.92 -0.31
C LYS A 446 -8.55 30.49 -1.50
N LYS A 447 -9.88 30.65 -1.40
CA LYS A 447 -10.74 31.26 -2.41
C LYS A 447 -10.01 32.38 -3.15
N GLY A 448 -9.73 32.20 -4.43
CA GLY A 448 -9.20 33.23 -5.31
C GLY A 448 -7.89 32.94 -6.06
N THR A 449 -7.26 31.79 -5.90
CA THR A 449 -6.12 31.45 -6.75
C THR A 449 -6.64 30.86 -8.07
N GLU A 450 -6.74 31.69 -9.11
CA GLU A 450 -6.96 31.19 -10.48
C GLU A 450 -5.77 30.32 -10.86
N SER A 451 -6.03 29.07 -11.25
CA SER A 451 -5.01 28.21 -11.83
C SER A 451 -4.49 28.85 -13.12
N GLN A 452 -3.27 29.35 -13.09
CA GLN A 452 -2.58 29.71 -14.33
C GLN A 452 -2.50 28.44 -15.17
N GLY A 453 -3.06 28.51 -16.38
CA GLY A 453 -3.21 27.36 -17.26
C GLY A 453 -1.91 26.59 -17.44
N THR A 454 -1.86 25.41 -16.84
CA THR A 454 -0.78 24.45 -17.05
C THR A 454 -0.80 23.99 -18.50
N LYS A 455 0.35 24.04 -19.16
CA LYS A 455 0.53 23.43 -20.48
C LYS A 455 0.07 21.97 -20.40
N LYS A 456 -0.84 21.55 -21.28
CA LYS A 456 -1.19 20.13 -21.44
C LYS A 456 0.10 19.32 -21.47
N PRO A 457 0.26 18.29 -20.62
CA PRO A 457 1.39 17.39 -20.77
C PRO A 457 1.34 16.80 -22.18
N SER A 458 2.45 16.89 -22.89
CA SER A 458 2.62 16.25 -24.20
C SER A 458 2.91 14.77 -23.99
N GLY A 459 1.94 14.01 -23.51
CA GLY A 459 1.99 12.57 -23.44
C GLY A 459 1.15 11.99 -24.56
N ALA A 460 1.73 11.18 -25.45
CA ALA A 460 0.98 10.41 -26.42
C ALA A 460 -0.05 9.55 -25.70
N SER A 461 -1.31 9.68 -26.10
CA SER A 461 -2.38 8.82 -25.58
C SER A 461 -2.02 7.36 -25.87
N PRO A 462 -2.11 6.43 -24.90
CA PRO A 462 -1.91 4.99 -25.15
C PRO A 462 -2.86 4.44 -26.23
N ALA A 463 -3.91 5.19 -26.57
CA ALA A 463 -5.01 4.77 -27.45
C ALA A 463 -4.62 4.39 -28.88
N ASP A 464 -3.44 4.78 -29.36
CA ASP A 464 -3.01 4.43 -30.72
C ASP A 464 -2.08 3.21 -30.77
N GLY A 465 -1.69 2.66 -29.64
CA GLY A 465 -0.59 1.70 -29.50
C GLY A 465 -0.79 0.30 -30.06
N TYR A 466 -2.02 -0.13 -30.41
CA TYR A 466 -2.28 -1.51 -30.86
C TYR A 466 -3.11 -1.60 -32.15
N LYS A 467 -3.22 -0.52 -32.88
CA LYS A 467 -3.92 -0.50 -34.18
C LYS A 467 -3.12 -1.17 -35.28
N GLU A 468 -1.81 -1.11 -35.18
CA GLU A 468 -0.84 -1.72 -36.10
C GLU A 468 -0.02 -2.81 -35.43
N ALA A 469 0.75 -3.56 -36.21
CA ALA A 469 1.69 -4.53 -35.66
C ALA A 469 2.86 -3.79 -34.99
N LEU A 470 3.31 -4.28 -33.84
CA LEU A 470 4.41 -3.69 -33.07
C LEU A 470 5.59 -4.66 -32.99
N ASN A 471 6.80 -4.18 -33.23
CA ASN A 471 8.04 -4.89 -32.96
C ASN A 471 8.65 -4.39 -31.66
N LEU A 472 8.51 -5.17 -30.60
CA LEU A 472 8.87 -4.78 -29.24
C LEU A 472 10.19 -5.42 -28.82
N GLU A 473 11.09 -4.65 -28.21
CA GLU A 473 12.29 -5.18 -27.58
C GLU A 473 11.94 -5.96 -26.30
N VAL A 474 12.57 -7.12 -26.13
CA VAL A 474 12.34 -7.99 -24.96
C VAL A 474 13.17 -7.49 -23.77
N LEU A 475 12.52 -7.32 -22.62
CA LEU A 475 13.14 -7.08 -21.33
C LEU A 475 12.81 -8.26 -20.39
N GLU A 476 13.86 -8.92 -19.89
CA GLU A 476 13.74 -10.05 -18.95
C GLU A 476 13.77 -9.59 -17.48
N SER A 477 13.76 -8.28 -17.24
CA SER A 477 13.65 -7.66 -15.92
C SER A 477 12.64 -6.53 -15.94
N ALA A 478 12.08 -6.18 -14.78
CA ALA A 478 11.14 -5.07 -14.67
C ALA A 478 11.81 -3.68 -14.85
N ALA A 479 13.15 -3.61 -14.86
CA ALA A 479 13.89 -2.38 -15.10
C ALA A 479 13.80 -1.96 -16.58
N ILE A 480 13.64 -0.66 -16.83
CA ILE A 480 13.56 -0.08 -18.17
C ILE A 480 14.85 0.67 -18.44
N PRO A 481 15.65 0.30 -19.46
CA PRO A 481 16.88 1.01 -19.80
C PRO A 481 16.56 2.35 -20.46
N ALA A 482 16.75 3.45 -19.74
CA ALA A 482 16.49 4.80 -20.21
C ALA A 482 17.17 5.16 -21.55
N ALA A 483 18.42 4.75 -21.74
CA ALA A 483 19.21 5.01 -22.95
C ALA A 483 18.68 4.29 -24.23
N ARG A 484 17.79 3.31 -24.09
CA ARG A 484 17.18 2.58 -25.22
C ARG A 484 15.79 3.09 -25.58
N ALA A 485 15.11 3.74 -24.66
CA ALA A 485 13.69 4.09 -24.76
C ALA A 485 13.37 4.99 -25.98
N GLU A 486 14.30 5.86 -26.39
CA GLU A 486 14.10 6.76 -27.53
C GLU A 486 14.29 6.11 -28.91
N LYS A 487 14.77 4.87 -28.98
CA LYS A 487 15.17 4.21 -30.24
C LYS A 487 14.28 3.04 -30.65
N THR A 488 13.24 2.72 -29.89
CA THR A 488 12.42 1.53 -30.12
C THR A 488 10.94 1.88 -30.26
N GLU A 489 10.15 1.01 -30.93
CA GLU A 489 8.68 1.09 -30.95
C GLU A 489 8.07 0.82 -29.55
N GLY A 490 8.89 0.31 -28.63
CA GLY A 490 8.55 0.00 -27.25
C GLY A 490 9.13 -1.32 -26.77
N PHE A 491 8.88 -1.61 -25.50
CA PHE A 491 9.36 -2.81 -24.82
C PHE A 491 8.22 -3.77 -24.49
N ILE A 492 8.56 -5.06 -24.42
CA ILE A 492 7.72 -6.11 -23.84
C ILE A 492 8.48 -6.80 -22.71
N TRP A 493 7.90 -6.84 -21.53
CA TRP A 493 8.45 -7.58 -20.40
C TRP A 493 8.19 -9.08 -20.59
N VAL A 494 9.22 -9.90 -20.40
CA VAL A 494 9.15 -11.36 -20.39
C VAL A 494 9.66 -11.82 -19.02
N LEU A 495 8.74 -12.04 -18.09
CA LEU A 495 9.03 -12.25 -16.68
C LEU A 495 8.59 -13.66 -16.24
N ASP A 496 9.51 -14.43 -15.67
CA ASP A 496 9.28 -15.82 -15.26
C ASP A 496 9.02 -16.01 -13.76
N SER A 497 9.28 -14.98 -12.93
CA SER A 497 9.02 -15.04 -11.50
C SER A 497 7.83 -14.17 -11.10
N LEU A 498 7.03 -14.67 -10.16
CA LEU A 498 5.88 -13.94 -9.62
C LEU A 498 6.29 -12.59 -8.99
N ASP A 499 7.47 -12.54 -8.35
CA ASP A 499 7.98 -11.31 -7.75
C ASP A 499 8.36 -10.27 -8.81
N ALA A 500 8.94 -10.69 -9.94
CA ALA A 500 9.22 -9.79 -11.06
C ALA A 500 7.92 -9.26 -11.68
N VAL A 501 6.89 -10.13 -11.83
CA VAL A 501 5.56 -9.74 -12.32
C VAL A 501 4.89 -8.73 -11.37
N ARG A 502 4.94 -8.96 -10.08
CA ARG A 502 4.40 -8.02 -9.08
C ARG A 502 5.12 -6.68 -9.10
N ARG A 503 6.46 -6.69 -9.25
CA ARG A 503 7.25 -5.46 -9.42
C ARG A 503 6.89 -4.70 -10.69
N ALA A 504 6.65 -5.40 -11.80
CA ALA A 504 6.15 -4.77 -13.02
C ALA A 504 4.77 -4.13 -12.83
N GLY A 505 3.95 -4.67 -11.92
CA GLY A 505 2.66 -4.10 -11.49
C GLY A 505 2.77 -2.83 -10.65
N ASP A 506 3.96 -2.43 -10.23
CA ASP A 506 4.18 -1.26 -9.38
C ASP A 506 3.89 0.05 -10.12
N THR A 507 2.90 0.80 -9.64
CA THR A 507 2.33 1.94 -10.38
C THR A 507 3.21 3.20 -10.38
N HIS A 508 4.22 3.27 -9.50
CA HIS A 508 5.13 4.40 -9.45
C HIS A 508 6.30 4.28 -10.44
N LEU A 509 6.53 3.09 -11.03
CA LEU A 509 7.55 2.92 -12.06
C LEU A 509 7.14 3.63 -13.36
N VAL A 510 8.11 4.22 -14.05
CA VAL A 510 7.87 4.84 -15.35
C VAL A 510 7.73 3.76 -16.42
N ARG A 511 6.60 3.78 -17.16
CA ARG A 511 6.24 2.75 -18.14
C ARG A 511 5.93 3.33 -19.53
N GLU A 512 6.43 4.51 -19.83
CA GLU A 512 6.07 5.24 -21.06
C GLU A 512 6.31 4.46 -22.34
N HIS A 513 7.29 3.57 -22.33
CA HIS A 513 7.70 2.79 -23.50
C HIS A 513 7.32 1.29 -23.44
N VAL A 514 6.72 0.83 -22.35
CA VAL A 514 6.29 -0.58 -22.24
C VAL A 514 4.93 -0.77 -22.87
N ARG A 515 4.81 -1.80 -23.73
CA ARG A 515 3.57 -2.14 -24.43
C ARG A 515 3.00 -3.48 -24.00
N GLY A 516 3.81 -4.37 -23.44
CA GLY A 516 3.32 -5.69 -23.07
C GLY A 516 4.06 -6.32 -21.92
N LEU A 517 3.40 -7.29 -21.28
CA LEU A 517 3.96 -8.22 -20.30
C LEU A 517 3.59 -9.65 -20.69
N VAL A 518 4.57 -10.53 -20.72
CA VAL A 518 4.42 -11.97 -20.90
C VAL A 518 4.89 -12.68 -19.63
N ALA A 519 4.05 -13.55 -19.07
CA ALA A 519 4.41 -14.34 -17.89
C ALA A 519 3.66 -15.69 -17.87
N VAL A 520 4.18 -16.64 -17.09
CA VAL A 520 3.50 -17.94 -16.86
C VAL A 520 2.33 -17.75 -15.89
N THR A 521 2.50 -16.88 -14.89
CA THR A 521 1.47 -16.57 -13.89
C THR A 521 1.25 -15.06 -13.81
N LEU A 522 0.00 -14.63 -13.88
CA LEU A 522 -0.39 -13.22 -13.83
C LEU A 522 -1.46 -13.02 -12.77
N PRO A 523 -1.11 -12.42 -11.61
CA PRO A 523 -2.10 -11.98 -10.65
C PRO A 523 -3.10 -11.00 -11.29
N ARG A 524 -4.38 -11.19 -11.02
CA ARG A 524 -5.43 -10.42 -11.72
C ARG A 524 -5.34 -8.92 -11.43
N GLN A 525 -4.92 -8.56 -10.23
CA GLN A 525 -4.70 -7.15 -9.88
C GLN A 525 -3.58 -6.52 -10.72
N VAL A 526 -2.50 -7.25 -11.00
CA VAL A 526 -1.42 -6.78 -11.90
C VAL A 526 -1.94 -6.55 -13.31
N VAL A 527 -2.74 -7.50 -13.84
CA VAL A 527 -3.37 -7.35 -15.16
C VAL A 527 -4.24 -6.09 -15.22
N THR A 528 -5.11 -5.89 -14.22
CA THR A 528 -5.99 -4.72 -14.15
C THR A 528 -5.19 -3.43 -14.09
N THR A 529 -4.15 -3.38 -13.25
CA THR A 529 -3.26 -2.21 -13.14
C THR A 529 -2.55 -1.90 -14.45
N LEU A 530 -1.91 -2.90 -15.07
CA LEU A 530 -1.17 -2.71 -16.32
C LEU A 530 -2.09 -2.37 -17.49
N ALA A 531 -3.26 -3.00 -17.58
CA ALA A 531 -4.24 -2.68 -18.62
C ALA A 531 -4.74 -1.23 -18.50
N SER A 532 -4.93 -0.72 -17.28
CA SER A 532 -5.30 0.69 -17.04
C SER A 532 -4.21 1.69 -17.48
N GLU A 533 -2.96 1.24 -17.52
CA GLU A 533 -1.80 1.98 -18.05
C GLU A 533 -1.59 1.76 -19.56
N GLY A 534 -2.50 1.07 -20.24
CA GLY A 534 -2.40 0.76 -21.67
C GLY A 534 -1.38 -0.35 -21.99
N ILE A 535 -0.99 -1.18 -21.02
CA ILE A 535 -0.04 -2.28 -21.21
C ILE A 535 -0.79 -3.61 -21.30
N ALA A 536 -0.62 -4.32 -22.42
CA ALA A 536 -1.26 -5.61 -22.64
C ALA A 536 -0.56 -6.73 -21.85
N CYS A 537 -1.34 -7.64 -21.29
CA CYS A 537 -0.82 -8.77 -20.52
C CYS A 537 -1.14 -10.09 -21.23
N PHE A 538 -0.15 -11.00 -21.29
CA PHE A 538 -0.26 -12.28 -21.96
C PHE A 538 0.22 -13.41 -21.05
N LEU A 539 -0.54 -14.48 -20.99
CA LEU A 539 -0.13 -15.75 -20.40
C LEU A 539 0.57 -16.62 -21.45
N VAL A 540 1.57 -17.35 -21.01
CA VAL A 540 2.29 -18.35 -21.79
C VAL A 540 2.57 -19.57 -20.91
N ASP A 541 2.65 -20.76 -21.49
CA ASP A 541 3.09 -21.96 -20.78
C ASP A 541 4.61 -22.01 -20.58
N ASP A 542 5.10 -22.92 -19.74
CA ASP A 542 6.53 -23.06 -19.47
C ASP A 542 7.37 -23.35 -20.71
N ALA A 543 6.82 -24.10 -21.68
CA ALA A 543 7.51 -24.40 -22.92
C ALA A 543 7.64 -23.15 -23.80
N GLY A 544 6.58 -22.37 -23.93
CA GLY A 544 6.56 -21.09 -24.62
C GLY A 544 7.45 -20.05 -23.95
N MET A 545 7.48 -19.99 -22.61
CA MET A 545 8.38 -19.10 -21.87
C MET A 545 9.85 -19.42 -22.19
N LYS A 546 10.22 -20.71 -22.22
CA LYS A 546 11.58 -21.14 -22.62
C LYS A 546 11.92 -20.77 -24.07
N ALA A 547 10.94 -20.83 -24.98
CA ALA A 547 11.14 -20.45 -26.38
C ALA A 547 11.30 -18.93 -26.56
N ILE A 548 10.62 -18.12 -25.76
CA ILE A 548 10.65 -16.65 -25.80
C ILE A 548 11.91 -16.10 -25.14
N LYS A 549 12.38 -16.70 -24.06
CA LYS A 549 13.59 -16.24 -23.36
C LYS A 549 14.80 -16.19 -24.28
N GLY A 550 15.56 -15.10 -24.18
CA GLY A 550 16.73 -14.83 -25.02
C GLY A 550 16.41 -14.32 -26.43
N GLN A 551 15.12 -14.10 -26.76
CA GLN A 551 14.77 -13.35 -27.98
C GLN A 551 15.09 -11.86 -27.79
N LYS A 552 15.56 -11.20 -28.85
CA LYS A 552 15.81 -9.75 -28.80
C LYS A 552 14.55 -8.94 -29.00
N THR A 553 13.64 -9.42 -29.85
CA THR A 553 12.39 -8.75 -30.20
C THR A 553 11.24 -9.74 -30.28
N LEU A 554 10.03 -9.27 -30.02
CA LEU A 554 8.78 -9.96 -30.26
C LEU A 554 7.84 -9.10 -31.11
N SER A 555 7.20 -9.72 -32.11
CA SER A 555 6.23 -9.05 -32.96
C SER A 555 4.83 -9.33 -32.46
N LEU A 556 4.08 -8.29 -32.08
CA LEU A 556 2.67 -8.38 -31.74
C LEU A 556 1.81 -7.93 -32.93
N PRO A 557 0.87 -8.73 -33.42
CA PRO A 557 -0.07 -8.29 -34.45
C PRO A 557 -1.04 -7.24 -33.89
N PRO A 558 -1.79 -6.53 -34.74
CA PRO A 558 -2.85 -5.63 -34.29
C PRO A 558 -3.84 -6.31 -33.34
N LEU A 559 -4.39 -5.56 -32.39
CA LEU A 559 -5.32 -6.07 -31.37
C LEU A 559 -6.49 -6.89 -31.93
N THR A 560 -6.98 -6.49 -33.11
CA THR A 560 -8.07 -7.18 -33.82
C THR A 560 -7.76 -8.63 -34.21
N LYS A 561 -6.48 -9.01 -34.23
CA LYS A 561 -5.99 -10.35 -34.58
C LYS A 561 -5.60 -11.22 -33.40
N TRP A 562 -5.79 -10.74 -32.16
CA TRP A 562 -5.34 -11.53 -31.00
C TRP A 562 -6.21 -12.75 -30.72
N GLY A 563 -7.54 -12.68 -30.90
CA GLY A 563 -8.46 -13.78 -30.67
C GLY A 563 -8.23 -14.47 -29.31
N ASP A 564 -8.21 -15.82 -29.34
CA ASP A 564 -7.92 -16.64 -28.16
C ASP A 564 -6.41 -16.82 -27.89
N GLY A 565 -5.55 -16.33 -28.80
CA GLY A 565 -4.11 -16.42 -28.66
C GLY A 565 -3.33 -16.05 -29.92
N ILE A 566 -2.14 -15.51 -29.70
CA ILE A 566 -1.18 -15.11 -30.73
C ILE A 566 -0.14 -16.22 -30.88
N ALA A 567 -0.13 -16.92 -31.99
CA ALA A 567 0.87 -17.94 -32.28
C ALA A 567 2.17 -17.28 -32.76
N LEU A 568 3.27 -17.56 -32.07
CA LEU A 568 4.62 -17.09 -32.41
C LEU A 568 5.47 -18.28 -32.89
N THR A 569 6.13 -18.12 -34.04
CA THR A 569 7.18 -19.04 -34.49
C THR A 569 8.53 -18.38 -34.23
N LEU A 570 9.31 -18.96 -33.34
CA LEU A 570 10.56 -18.42 -32.83
C LEU A 570 11.73 -19.32 -33.18
N ALA A 571 12.95 -18.82 -33.14
CA ALA A 571 14.16 -19.58 -33.44
C ALA A 571 14.34 -20.83 -32.54
N LYS A 572 13.83 -20.80 -31.31
CA LYS A 572 13.91 -21.90 -30.32
C LYS A 572 12.65 -22.72 -30.16
N GLY A 573 11.62 -22.52 -30.99
CA GLY A 573 10.36 -23.28 -30.91
C GLY A 573 9.12 -22.43 -31.20
N LYS A 574 7.97 -22.91 -30.74
CA LYS A 574 6.68 -22.21 -30.88
C LYS A 574 6.20 -21.75 -29.51
N ALA A 575 5.55 -20.62 -29.46
CA ALA A 575 4.86 -20.13 -28.27
C ALA A 575 3.48 -19.57 -28.64
N THR A 576 2.52 -19.68 -27.75
CA THR A 576 1.20 -19.04 -27.91
C THR A 576 0.97 -18.08 -26.77
N LEU A 577 0.88 -16.78 -27.09
CA LEU A 577 0.54 -15.74 -26.13
C LEU A 577 -0.98 -15.67 -25.99
N LYS A 578 -1.51 -16.04 -24.82
CA LYS A 578 -2.95 -15.94 -24.54
C LYS A 578 -3.24 -14.59 -23.88
N PRO A 579 -4.08 -13.71 -24.47
CA PRO A 579 -4.42 -12.44 -23.86
C PRO A 579 -5.03 -12.63 -22.47
N ALA A 580 -4.45 -12.01 -21.45
CA ALA A 580 -4.96 -12.01 -20.10
C ALA A 580 -5.92 -10.83 -19.85
N THR A 581 -5.78 -9.74 -20.62
CA THR A 581 -6.70 -8.59 -20.62
C THR A 581 -8.00 -8.98 -21.31
N ARG A 582 -9.15 -8.73 -20.67
CA ARG A 582 -10.48 -9.10 -21.18
C ARG A 582 -11.56 -8.11 -20.78
N GLY A 583 -12.69 -8.12 -21.48
CA GLY A 583 -13.85 -7.27 -21.16
C GLY A 583 -13.48 -5.77 -21.15
N VAL A 584 -13.76 -5.09 -20.05
CA VAL A 584 -13.47 -3.66 -19.88
C VAL A 584 -11.96 -3.36 -19.96
N GLU A 585 -11.11 -4.24 -19.44
CA GLU A 585 -9.64 -4.08 -19.49
C GLU A 585 -9.11 -4.04 -20.93
N ALA A 586 -9.64 -4.90 -21.81
CA ALA A 586 -9.26 -4.89 -23.22
C ALA A 586 -9.70 -3.59 -23.92
N GLN A 587 -10.82 -2.98 -23.49
CA GLN A 587 -11.26 -1.69 -24.00
C GLN A 587 -10.32 -0.55 -23.56
N TRP A 588 -9.71 -0.63 -22.38
CA TRP A 588 -8.73 0.36 -21.93
C TRP A 588 -7.48 0.42 -22.80
N LEU A 589 -7.07 -0.70 -23.39
CA LEU A 589 -5.94 -0.72 -24.31
C LEU A 589 -6.19 0.12 -25.59
N VAL A 590 -7.46 0.33 -25.96
CA VAL A 590 -7.85 1.05 -27.18
C VAL A 590 -8.30 2.49 -26.89
N ALA A 591 -9.00 2.70 -25.79
CA ALA A 591 -9.73 3.94 -25.53
C ALA A 591 -9.28 4.65 -24.23
N GLY A 592 -8.32 4.06 -23.48
CA GLY A 592 -7.96 4.54 -22.14
C GLY A 592 -9.07 4.26 -21.12
N THR A 593 -8.78 4.49 -19.84
CA THR A 593 -9.67 4.19 -18.71
C THR A 593 -10.93 5.05 -18.64
N SER A 594 -10.97 6.16 -19.39
CA SER A 594 -11.96 7.22 -19.27
C SER A 594 -13.25 7.01 -20.04
N ARG A 595 -13.32 6.08 -20.99
CA ARG A 595 -14.56 5.82 -21.73
C ARG A 595 -15.37 4.71 -21.08
N PRO A 596 -16.62 5.03 -20.63
CA PRO A 596 -17.54 3.98 -20.24
C PRO A 596 -17.77 3.05 -21.44
N ALA A 597 -17.78 1.73 -21.19
CA ALA A 597 -18.26 0.78 -22.18
C ALA A 597 -19.61 1.30 -22.69
N SER A 598 -19.71 1.56 -24.00
CA SER A 598 -21.01 1.87 -24.59
C SER A 598 -21.90 0.66 -24.33
N THR A 599 -22.85 0.79 -23.43
CA THR A 599 -23.96 -0.14 -23.30
C THR A 599 -24.77 0.00 -24.57
N LYS A 600 -24.33 -0.64 -25.67
CA LYS A 600 -25.27 -1.02 -26.72
C LYS A 600 -26.21 -2.00 -26.04
N LYS A 601 -27.40 -1.53 -25.69
CA LYS A 601 -28.54 -2.40 -25.47
C LYS A 601 -28.64 -3.29 -26.70
N SER A 602 -28.35 -4.59 -26.57
CA SER A 602 -28.80 -5.57 -27.51
C SER A 602 -30.33 -5.55 -27.42
N THR A 603 -30.95 -4.97 -28.42
CA THR A 603 -32.36 -5.17 -28.73
C THR A 603 -32.61 -6.64 -29.02
#